data_756ef334135507a1ea2dfcb013e8c209
#
_entry.id   756ef334135507a1ea2dfcb013e8c209
#
_cell.length_a   1.000
_cell.length_b   1.000
_cell.length_c   1.000
_cell.angle_alpha   90.00
_cell.angle_beta   90.00
_cell.angle_gamma   90.00
#
_symmetry.space_group_name_H-M   'P 1'
#
loop_
_entity.id
_entity.type
_entity.pdbx_description
1 polymer ?
#
loop_
_entity_poly.entity_id
_entity_poly.type
_entity_poly.pdbx_seq_one_letter_code
_entity_poly.pdbx_strand_id
1 'polypeptide(L)'
;MKENNKQELQVHIGEALDDIGRRFVDAWHRAERGELTPENAERHVGFETFEAFWRIMTPRRLEQLRHVRRHRARSIRALAIALGRNYRRVHEYVEALMEAGLLDRDDSGRHADYETVKIETRVAL
;
A
#
# COMPACT_ATOMS: atom_id res chain seq x y z
N MET A 1 -10.98 4.88 -22.65
CA MET A 1 -9.76 4.78 -21.88
C MET A 1 -9.81 3.57 -20.96
N LYS A 2 -8.75 2.84 -20.91
CA LYS A 2 -8.72 1.61 -20.13
C LYS A 2 -8.39 1.88 -18.66
N GLU A 3 -9.22 1.36 -17.78
CA GLU A 3 -8.94 1.36 -16.36
C GLU A 3 -7.75 0.46 -16.07
N ASN A 4 -6.90 0.89 -15.16
CA ASN A 4 -5.74 0.10 -14.77
C ASN A 4 -5.79 -0.17 -13.28
N ASN A 5 -6.31 -1.33 -12.90
CA ASN A 5 -6.50 -1.71 -11.50
C ASN A 5 -5.19 -1.81 -10.71
N LYS A 6 -4.07 -2.01 -11.40
CA LYS A 6 -2.78 -2.07 -10.70
C LYS A 6 -2.36 -0.73 -10.11
N GLN A 7 -3.02 0.35 -10.54
CA GLN A 7 -2.77 1.66 -9.99
C GLN A 7 -3.60 1.95 -8.74
N GLU A 8 -4.39 0.99 -8.32
CA GLU A 8 -5.18 1.12 -7.11
C GLU A 8 -4.72 0.09 -6.08
N LEU A 9 -4.35 0.57 -4.89
CA LEU A 9 -4.05 -0.30 -3.77
C LEU A 9 -5.34 -0.51 -2.99
N GLN A 10 -5.69 -1.77 -2.74
CA GLN A 10 -6.90 -2.12 -2.01
C GLN A 10 -6.55 -2.42 -0.56
N VAL A 11 -7.08 -1.61 0.34
CA VAL A 11 -6.87 -1.78 1.78
C VAL A 11 -8.15 -2.34 2.39
N HIS A 12 -8.03 -3.47 3.08
CA HIS A 12 -9.15 -4.14 3.73
C HIS A 12 -8.96 -4.06 5.24
N ILE A 13 -9.97 -3.59 5.93
CA ILE A 13 -9.92 -3.45 7.39
C ILE A 13 -11.03 -4.31 8.00
N GLY A 14 -10.65 -5.20 8.91
CA GLY A 14 -11.61 -6.06 9.59
C GLY A 14 -12.24 -7.11 8.69
N GLU A 15 -11.53 -7.54 7.65
CA GLU A 15 -12.05 -8.54 6.73
C GLU A 15 -12.08 -9.91 7.37
N ALA A 16 -13.17 -10.65 7.13
CA ALA A 16 -13.30 -12.01 7.66
C ALA A 16 -12.37 -12.97 6.92
N LEU A 17 -11.92 -14.02 7.64
CA LEU A 17 -11.05 -15.04 7.06
C LEU A 17 -11.67 -15.69 5.82
N ASP A 18 -13.00 -15.90 5.84
CA ASP A 18 -13.69 -16.50 4.70
C ASP A 18 -13.56 -15.64 3.43
N ASP A 19 -13.64 -14.32 3.60
CA ASP A 19 -13.51 -13.41 2.47
C ASP A 19 -12.09 -13.40 1.93
N ILE A 20 -11.12 -13.47 2.81
CA ILE A 20 -9.71 -13.56 2.42
C ILE A 20 -9.48 -14.85 1.64
N GLY A 21 -10.02 -15.96 2.15
CA GLY A 21 -9.90 -17.26 1.50
C GLY A 21 -10.54 -17.29 0.12
N ARG A 22 -11.73 -16.72 -0.02
CA ARG A 22 -12.42 -16.65 -1.31
C ARG A 22 -11.62 -15.83 -2.32
N ARG A 23 -11.07 -14.72 -1.89
CA ARG A 23 -10.25 -13.87 -2.77
C ARG A 23 -9.01 -14.61 -3.23
N PHE A 24 -8.39 -15.37 -2.33
CA PHE A 24 -7.23 -16.19 -2.68
C PHE A 24 -7.59 -17.26 -3.71
N VAL A 25 -8.70 -17.98 -3.51
CA VAL A 25 -9.15 -19.03 -4.41
C VAL A 25 -9.49 -18.45 -5.79
N ASP A 26 -10.18 -17.31 -5.82
CA ASP A 26 -10.51 -16.65 -7.07
C ASP A 26 -9.25 -16.27 -7.86
N ALA A 27 -8.25 -15.72 -7.14
CA ALA A 27 -6.99 -15.36 -7.78
C ALA A 27 -6.26 -16.59 -8.32
N TRP A 28 -6.29 -17.68 -7.56
CA TRP A 28 -5.70 -18.95 -7.99
C TRP A 28 -6.32 -19.45 -9.30
N HIS A 29 -7.65 -19.47 -9.35
CA HIS A 29 -8.36 -19.93 -10.55
C HIS A 29 -8.08 -19.03 -11.75
N ARG A 30 -8.00 -17.73 -11.54
CA ARG A 30 -7.68 -16.79 -12.61
C ARG A 30 -6.25 -17.03 -13.12
N ALA A 31 -5.33 -17.31 -12.22
CA ALA A 31 -3.97 -17.62 -12.60
C ALA A 31 -3.88 -18.91 -13.41
N GLU A 32 -4.66 -19.92 -13.01
CA GLU A 32 -4.71 -21.19 -13.73
C GLU A 32 -5.24 -21.03 -15.17
N ARG A 33 -6.17 -20.09 -15.37
CA ARG A 33 -6.71 -19.81 -16.69
C ARG A 33 -5.83 -18.84 -17.51
N GLY A 34 -4.70 -18.41 -16.97
CA GLY A 34 -3.83 -17.46 -17.64
C GLY A 34 -4.38 -16.05 -17.69
N GLU A 35 -5.37 -15.74 -16.86
CA GLU A 35 -6.02 -14.44 -16.85
C GLU A 35 -5.30 -13.44 -15.94
N LEU A 36 -4.47 -13.93 -15.02
CA LEU A 36 -3.77 -13.08 -14.07
C LEU A 36 -2.35 -12.82 -14.54
N THR A 37 -2.08 -11.58 -14.88
CA THR A 37 -0.76 -11.15 -15.34
C THR A 37 -0.22 -10.08 -14.38
N PRO A 38 1.10 -9.78 -14.41
CA PRO A 38 1.63 -8.70 -13.59
C PRO A 38 0.93 -7.36 -13.84
N GLU A 39 0.42 -7.14 -15.05
CA GLU A 39 -0.23 -5.89 -15.41
C GLU A 39 -1.62 -5.76 -14.83
N ASN A 40 -2.34 -6.87 -14.60
CA ASN A 40 -3.69 -6.82 -14.07
C ASN A 40 -3.83 -7.43 -12.67
N ALA A 41 -2.73 -7.79 -12.05
CA ALA A 41 -2.76 -8.32 -10.69
C ALA A 41 -3.15 -7.22 -9.71
N GLU A 42 -4.17 -7.50 -8.92
CA GLU A 42 -4.61 -6.57 -7.88
C GLU A 42 -3.67 -6.64 -6.68
N ARG A 43 -3.50 -5.52 -6.03
CA ARG A 43 -2.68 -5.44 -4.85
C ARG A 43 -3.55 -5.18 -3.64
N HIS A 44 -3.44 -6.04 -2.64
CA HIS A 44 -4.25 -5.97 -1.43
C HIS A 44 -3.38 -5.90 -0.19
N VAL A 45 -3.81 -5.10 0.77
CA VAL A 45 -3.19 -4.98 2.08
C VAL A 45 -4.29 -5.09 3.13
N GLY A 46 -4.04 -5.86 4.18
CA GLY A 46 -5.04 -6.07 5.21
C GLY A 46 -4.61 -5.55 6.58
N PHE A 47 -5.59 -5.04 7.31
CA PHE A 47 -5.42 -4.66 8.72
C PHE A 47 -6.52 -5.33 9.52
N GLU A 48 -6.17 -5.85 10.69
CA GLU A 48 -7.14 -6.55 11.53
C GLU A 48 -8.23 -5.63 12.05
N THR A 49 -7.87 -4.41 12.43
CA THR A 49 -8.81 -3.46 13.01
C THR A 49 -8.64 -2.09 12.40
N PHE A 50 -9.69 -1.28 12.54
CA PHE A 50 -9.66 0.11 12.13
C PHE A 50 -8.57 0.88 12.88
N GLU A 51 -8.41 0.59 14.15
CA GLU A 51 -7.39 1.25 14.98
C GLU A 51 -5.99 0.95 14.48
N ALA A 52 -5.73 -0.29 14.07
CA ALA A 52 -4.44 -0.68 13.53
C ALA A 52 -4.12 0.10 12.26
N PHE A 53 -5.09 0.22 11.36
CA PHE A 53 -4.93 1.01 10.15
C PHE A 53 -4.66 2.47 10.48
N TRP A 54 -5.49 3.05 11.36
CA TRP A 54 -5.41 4.46 11.69
C TRP A 54 -4.09 4.83 12.37
N ARG A 55 -3.53 3.88 13.11
CA ARG A 55 -2.24 4.06 13.76
C ARG A 55 -1.11 4.20 12.74
N ILE A 56 -1.22 3.52 11.62
CA ILE A 56 -0.22 3.55 10.55
C ILE A 56 -0.44 4.73 9.61
N MET A 57 -1.67 4.94 9.16
CA MET A 57 -1.98 5.96 8.15
C MET A 57 -2.36 7.29 8.79
N THR A 58 -1.34 7.96 9.31
CA THR A 58 -1.52 9.31 9.86
C THR A 58 -1.47 10.32 8.71
N PRO A 59 -1.98 11.56 8.92
CA PRO A 59 -1.89 12.59 7.89
C PRO A 59 -0.44 12.85 7.41
N ARG A 60 0.53 12.80 8.30
CA ARG A 60 1.93 13.02 7.93
C ARG A 60 2.48 11.88 7.08
N ARG A 61 2.09 10.65 7.40
CA ARG A 61 2.51 9.50 6.59
C ARG A 61 1.83 9.50 5.24
N LEU A 62 0.58 9.92 5.19
CA LEU A 62 -0.12 10.05 3.91
C LEU A 62 0.55 11.10 3.02
N GLU A 63 0.97 12.21 3.60
CA GLU A 63 1.69 13.25 2.88
C GLU A 63 3.02 12.71 2.35
N GLN A 64 3.74 11.95 3.15
CA GLN A 64 4.98 11.33 2.74
C GLN A 64 4.76 10.33 1.62
N LEU A 65 3.69 9.54 1.71
CA LEU A 65 3.33 8.58 0.68
C LEU A 65 3.04 9.28 -0.65
N ARG A 66 2.30 10.39 -0.60
CA ARG A 66 2.03 11.20 -1.78
C ARG A 66 3.31 11.72 -2.42
N HIS A 67 4.25 12.13 -1.60
CA HIS A 67 5.53 12.63 -2.10
C HIS A 67 6.30 11.52 -2.81
N VAL A 68 6.39 10.35 -2.18
CA VAL A 68 7.12 9.20 -2.76
C VAL A 68 6.44 8.70 -4.04
N ARG A 69 5.12 8.80 -4.13
CA ARG A 69 4.39 8.45 -5.36
C ARG A 69 4.84 9.31 -6.53
N ARG A 70 5.07 10.59 -6.29
CA ARG A 70 5.49 11.52 -7.32
C ARG A 70 6.99 11.51 -7.57
N HIS A 71 7.76 11.28 -6.52
CA HIS A 71 9.22 11.35 -6.55
C HIS A 71 9.79 10.14 -5.84
N ARG A 72 10.26 9.18 -6.60
CA ARG A 72 10.88 7.99 -6.04
C ARG A 72 12.05 8.39 -5.13
N ALA A 73 12.08 7.87 -3.93
CA ALA A 73 13.09 8.26 -2.93
C ALA A 73 14.30 7.32 -3.02
N ARG A 74 15.43 7.85 -3.45
CA ARG A 74 16.66 7.07 -3.54
C ARG A 74 17.20 6.65 -2.18
N SER A 75 17.04 7.52 -1.18
CA SER A 75 17.46 7.24 0.18
C SER A 75 16.53 7.94 1.16
N ILE A 76 16.55 7.47 2.39
CA ILE A 76 15.75 8.11 3.44
C ILE A 76 16.29 9.51 3.72
N ARG A 77 17.61 9.69 3.63
CA ARG A 77 18.21 11.01 3.82
C ARG A 77 17.72 12.01 2.76
N ALA A 78 17.71 11.59 1.51
CA ALA A 78 17.21 12.45 0.43
C ALA A 78 15.74 12.80 0.65
N LEU A 79 14.94 11.82 1.08
CA LEU A 79 13.54 12.04 1.36
C LEU A 79 13.36 13.04 2.52
N ALA A 80 14.13 12.88 3.58
CA ALA A 80 14.05 13.78 4.72
C ALA A 80 14.37 15.22 4.32
N ILE A 81 15.40 15.40 3.49
CA ILE A 81 15.77 16.71 2.98
C ILE A 81 14.64 17.30 2.13
N ALA A 82 14.09 16.49 1.22
CA ALA A 82 13.01 16.94 0.34
C ALA A 82 11.77 17.36 1.12
N LEU A 83 11.45 16.64 2.20
CA LEU A 83 10.30 16.95 3.04
C LEU A 83 10.57 18.02 4.08
N GLY A 84 11.83 18.41 4.27
CA GLY A 84 12.20 19.35 5.32
C GLY A 84 11.94 18.81 6.72
N ARG A 85 12.15 17.52 6.93
CA ARG A 85 11.83 16.85 8.18
C ARG A 85 13.03 16.14 8.78
N ASN A 86 12.92 15.84 10.07
CA ASN A 86 13.94 15.11 10.80
C ASN A 86 14.14 13.72 10.21
N TYR A 87 15.40 13.35 9.98
CA TYR A 87 15.77 12.06 9.40
C TYR A 87 15.18 10.88 10.17
N ARG A 88 15.29 10.90 11.48
CA ARG A 88 14.82 9.80 12.32
C ARG A 88 13.33 9.59 12.19
N ARG A 89 12.57 10.68 12.17
CA ARG A 89 11.12 10.62 11.97
C ARG A 89 10.76 10.03 10.61
N VAL A 90 11.43 10.49 9.58
CA VAL A 90 11.19 10.01 8.23
C VAL A 90 11.55 8.53 8.12
N HIS A 91 12.66 8.13 8.76
CA HIS A 91 13.05 6.72 8.79
C HIS A 91 11.96 5.86 9.43
N GLU A 92 11.44 6.28 10.58
CA GLU A 92 10.37 5.55 11.27
C GLU A 92 9.11 5.45 10.41
N TYR A 93 8.76 6.52 9.71
CA TYR A 93 7.58 6.53 8.84
C TYR A 93 7.75 5.61 7.64
N VAL A 94 8.92 5.64 7.02
CA VAL A 94 9.23 4.76 5.90
C VAL A 94 9.14 3.30 6.32
N GLU A 95 9.75 2.95 7.44
CA GLU A 95 9.71 1.58 7.95
C GLU A 95 8.28 1.13 8.23
N ALA A 96 7.47 1.99 8.86
CA ALA A 96 6.08 1.67 9.15
C ALA A 96 5.27 1.45 7.87
N LEU A 97 5.46 2.30 6.87
CA LEU A 97 4.74 2.17 5.60
C LEU A 97 5.18 0.94 4.82
N MET A 98 6.47 0.62 4.83
CA MET A 98 6.98 -0.58 4.17
C MET A 98 6.47 -1.85 4.84
N GLU A 99 6.50 -1.88 6.16
CA GLU A 99 6.03 -3.03 6.92
C GLU A 99 4.55 -3.29 6.68
N ALA A 100 3.77 -2.23 6.53
CA ALA A 100 2.34 -2.35 6.24
C ALA A 100 2.03 -2.66 4.77
N GLY A 101 3.04 -2.67 3.91
CA GLY A 101 2.82 -2.96 2.49
C GLY A 101 2.39 -1.77 1.66
N LEU A 102 2.51 -0.57 2.22
CA LEU A 102 2.10 0.66 1.53
C LEU A 102 3.23 1.31 0.74
N LEU A 103 4.47 0.92 0.99
CA LEU A 103 5.64 1.35 0.25
C LEU A 103 6.46 0.14 -0.15
N ASP A 104 7.09 0.23 -1.30
CA ASP A 104 7.98 -0.80 -1.81
C ASP A 104 9.41 -0.29 -1.94
N ARG A 105 10.32 -1.21 -2.06
CA ARG A 105 11.73 -0.90 -2.27
C ARG A 105 12.29 -1.79 -3.36
N ASP A 106 13.06 -1.17 -4.25
CA ASP A 106 13.86 -1.90 -5.23
C ASP A 106 15.23 -1.22 -5.35
N ASP A 107 16.01 -1.59 -6.36
CA ASP A 107 17.37 -1.05 -6.54
C ASP A 107 17.37 0.46 -6.78
N SER A 108 16.28 1.02 -7.27
CA SER A 108 16.18 2.45 -7.55
C SER A 108 15.66 3.25 -6.38
N GLY A 109 15.30 2.61 -5.27
CA GLY A 109 14.83 3.28 -4.08
C GLY A 109 13.44 2.85 -3.63
N ARG A 110 12.81 3.69 -2.82
CA ARG A 110 11.46 3.46 -2.31
C ARG A 110 10.44 4.13 -3.20
N HIS A 111 9.33 3.45 -3.42
CA HIS A 111 8.31 3.94 -4.33
C HIS A 111 6.92 3.44 -3.97
N ALA A 112 5.91 4.11 -4.50
CA ALA A 112 4.52 3.70 -4.38
C ALA A 112 3.94 3.68 -5.80
N ASP A 113 3.70 2.48 -6.32
CA ASP A 113 3.31 2.29 -7.72
C ASP A 113 1.79 2.22 -7.91
N TYR A 114 1.07 3.08 -7.22
CA TYR A 114 -0.38 3.16 -7.34
C TYR A 114 -0.81 4.62 -7.20
N GLU A 115 -1.88 4.98 -7.90
CA GLU A 115 -2.40 6.34 -7.88
C GLU A 115 -3.43 6.57 -6.80
N THR A 116 -4.16 5.52 -6.44
CA THR A 116 -5.24 5.64 -5.47
C THR A 116 -5.15 4.52 -4.44
N VAL A 117 -5.68 4.80 -3.26
CA VAL A 117 -5.85 3.82 -2.20
C VAL A 117 -7.35 3.71 -1.95
N LYS A 118 -7.89 2.53 -2.19
CA LYS A 118 -9.28 2.25 -1.89
C LYS A 118 -9.35 1.56 -0.53
N ILE A 119 -10.12 2.10 0.38
CA ILE A 119 -10.22 1.57 1.74
C ILE A 119 -11.61 0.99 1.94
N GLU A 120 -11.68 -0.29 2.27
CA GLU A 120 -12.92 -0.94 2.64
C GLU A 120 -12.83 -1.35 4.10
N THR A 121 -13.85 -1.00 4.86
CA THR A 121 -13.89 -1.33 6.28
C THR A 121 -15.28 -1.79 6.67
N ARG A 122 -15.31 -2.72 7.61
CA ARG A 122 -16.55 -3.18 8.25
C ARG A 122 -16.38 -3.00 9.74
N VAL A 123 -17.35 -2.35 10.36
CA VAL A 123 -17.34 -2.14 11.78
C VAL A 123 -18.60 -2.79 12.36
N ALA A 124 -18.41 -3.81 13.19
CA ALA A 124 -19.51 -4.45 13.90
C ALA A 124 -19.83 -3.61 15.13
N LEU A 125 -21.08 -3.26 15.29
CA LEU A 125 -21.53 -2.44 16.42
C LEU A 125 -22.12 -3.29 17.55
#